data_a37d3e0fa4d1eb710f6b6a9fdd9c4d61
#
_entry.id   a37d3e0fa4d1eb710f6b6a9fdd9c4d61
#
_cell.length_a   1.000
_cell.length_b   1.000
_cell.length_c   1.000
_cell.angle_alpha   90.00
_cell.angle_beta   90.00
_cell.angle_gamma   90.00
#
_symmetry.space_group_name_H-M   'P 1'
#
loop_
_entity.id
_entity.type
_entity.pdbx_description
1 polymer ?
#
loop_
_entity_poly.entity_id
_entity_poly.type
_entity_poly.pdbx_seq_one_letter_code
_entity_poly.pdbx_strand_id
1 'polypeptide(L)'
;MKKRILAFAALLAGMLLLGGCAGRTVDEMYSLPRRSSQNNDLREVVEAAMEGVTYAAPVSGENQESVQTADLDGDGVEEYLVFARGEKDSSLQILLFRQNADRKYEHWETIVCKGASFEQIQYAPIDDKPGDELIVGTWINEQVTRTVSLYSFASGQSEKIKSMVYQKLTICDLNQDGRRELMVIQNGESALDNGSVRLYSYTDGSVLGSVEAKLSASPDQIKRIVVNRLSSGEAAVYVASSSNEQSIITDIFALRSGVFTNIALSGEVGTGMQTLRNDFVYAEDMDSDGTLELPALVTMMYNQTEQNMIRWYSVDAYGNETNKLYTFHNPSDGWYIEINSEWIDRFAAEKAGSVYTFYMWNYSYGSAVPVFSVYCFTGKDRDMQADAQNRFALYRGEDVVYAAKLESGSAIYGITESYLQSAFHLIRQEWKTAES
;
A
#
# COMPACT_ATOMS: atom_id res chain seq x y z
N MET A 1 47.02 57.43 16.24
CA MET A 1 46.90 56.46 17.35
C MET A 1 45.64 55.66 17.28
N LYS A 2 44.41 56.21 17.04
CA LYS A 2 43.16 55.51 17.03
C LYS A 2 43.02 54.33 15.98
N LYS A 3 43.61 54.48 14.76
CA LYS A 3 43.62 53.43 13.75
C LYS A 3 44.50 52.21 14.07
N ARG A 4 45.54 52.37 14.86
CA ARG A 4 46.40 51.24 15.29
C ARG A 4 45.79 50.45 16.45
N ILE A 5 44.96 51.09 17.28
CA ILE A 5 44.29 50.47 18.39
C ILE A 5 43.08 49.60 17.83
N LEU A 6 42.39 50.09 16.79
CA LEU A 6 41.33 49.33 16.13
C LEU A 6 41.86 48.08 15.40
N ALA A 7 43.05 48.20 14.77
CA ALA A 7 43.66 47.05 14.10
C ALA A 7 44.14 45.98 15.11
N PHE A 8 44.62 46.39 16.28
CA PHE A 8 45.01 45.44 17.35
C PHE A 8 43.79 44.78 18.01
N ALA A 9 42.69 45.49 18.19
CA ALA A 9 41.43 44.94 18.71
C ALA A 9 40.78 43.95 17.73
N ALA A 10 40.86 44.21 16.42
CA ALA A 10 40.37 43.29 15.38
C ALA A 10 41.24 42.01 15.29
N LEU A 11 42.58 42.13 15.50
CA LEU A 11 43.46 40.98 15.51
C LEU A 11 43.23 40.10 16.76
N LEU A 12 42.99 40.71 17.92
CA LEU A 12 42.68 39.99 19.17
C LEU A 12 41.32 39.29 19.12
N ALA A 13 40.30 39.92 18.51
CA ALA A 13 38.99 39.32 18.28
C ALA A 13 39.07 38.15 17.28
N GLY A 14 39.91 38.24 16.24
CA GLY A 14 40.18 37.14 15.31
C GLY A 14 40.87 35.93 15.94
N MET A 15 41.76 36.15 16.91
CA MET A 15 42.43 35.07 17.65
C MET A 15 41.48 34.35 18.65
N LEU A 16 40.46 35.03 19.17
CA LEU A 16 39.45 34.44 20.04
C LEU A 16 38.45 33.57 19.29
N LEU A 17 38.27 33.76 17.98
CA LEU A 17 37.39 32.95 17.13
C LEU A 17 38.06 31.67 16.60
N LEU A 18 39.37 31.54 16.71
CA LEU A 18 40.15 30.37 16.30
C LEU A 18 40.43 29.38 17.45
N GLY A 19 40.07 29.73 18.68
CA GLY A 19 40.25 28.89 19.88
C GLY A 19 39.14 27.90 20.17
N GLY A 20 38.23 27.66 19.24
CA GLY A 20 37.04 26.84 19.42
C GLY A 20 37.16 25.35 19.17
N CYS A 21 38.40 24.79 19.17
CA CYS A 21 38.59 23.33 19.26
C CYS A 21 39.26 23.03 20.63
N ALA A 22 38.46 23.09 21.71
CA ALA A 22 38.82 22.40 22.94
C ALA A 22 38.85 20.90 22.63
N GLY A 23 40.03 20.34 22.50
CA GLY A 23 40.28 18.97 22.11
C GLY A 23 39.51 17.99 22.98
N ARG A 24 38.60 17.25 22.38
CA ARG A 24 38.22 15.95 22.91
C ARG A 24 39.52 15.12 22.93
N THR A 25 39.85 14.60 24.08
CA THR A 25 41.00 13.70 24.21
C THR A 25 40.80 12.48 23.32
N VAL A 26 41.87 11.91 22.79
CA VAL A 26 41.83 10.72 21.94
C VAL A 26 41.05 9.59 22.63
N ASP A 27 41.09 9.50 23.96
CA ASP A 27 40.32 8.57 24.77
C ASP A 27 38.81 8.81 24.73
N GLU A 28 38.35 10.06 24.55
CA GLU A 28 36.91 10.34 24.36
C GLU A 28 36.39 9.97 22.95
N MET A 29 37.29 9.93 21.97
CA MET A 29 36.93 9.49 20.60
C MET A 29 36.87 7.97 20.48
N TYR A 30 37.48 7.21 21.37
CA TYR A 30 37.46 5.76 21.46
C TYR A 30 36.52 5.23 22.56
N SER A 31 35.85 6.09 23.33
CA SER A 31 34.81 5.63 24.21
C SER A 31 33.62 5.16 23.36
N LEU A 32 33.40 3.86 23.35
CA LEU A 32 32.15 3.29 22.83
C LEU A 32 30.98 4.09 23.41
N PRO A 33 29.93 4.39 22.62
CA PRO A 33 28.73 5.04 23.11
C PRO A 33 28.30 4.32 24.40
N ARG A 34 28.27 5.02 25.54
CA ARG A 34 27.76 4.43 26.78
C ARG A 34 26.31 4.06 26.51
N ARG A 35 26.02 2.77 26.50
CA ARG A 35 24.65 2.29 26.46
C ARG A 35 23.91 2.92 27.64
N SER A 36 22.70 3.43 27.42
CA SER A 36 21.91 3.95 28.53
C SER A 36 21.73 2.84 29.58
N SER A 37 21.69 3.18 30.85
CA SER A 37 21.43 2.20 31.92
C SER A 37 20.12 1.46 31.68
N GLN A 38 19.12 2.12 31.14
CA GLN A 38 17.82 1.55 30.75
C GLN A 38 17.95 0.37 29.76
N ASN A 39 18.83 0.48 28.75
CA ASN A 39 19.03 -0.62 27.80
C ASN A 39 19.71 -1.84 28.40
N ASN A 40 20.50 -1.65 29.48
CA ASN A 40 21.09 -2.79 30.20
C ASN A 40 20.08 -3.49 31.08
N ASP A 41 19.20 -2.75 31.77
CA ASP A 41 18.15 -3.30 32.62
C ASP A 41 17.17 -4.13 31.78
N LEU A 42 16.70 -3.61 30.63
CA LEU A 42 15.83 -4.35 29.71
C LEU A 42 16.50 -5.65 29.24
N ARG A 43 17.76 -5.58 28.83
CA ARG A 43 18.46 -6.77 28.33
C ARG A 43 18.54 -7.87 29.40
N GLU A 44 18.89 -7.52 30.64
CA GLU A 44 18.98 -8.52 31.74
C GLU A 44 17.64 -9.18 31.99
N VAL A 45 16.55 -8.42 31.99
CA VAL A 45 15.19 -8.95 32.22
C VAL A 45 14.74 -9.81 31.03
N VAL A 46 15.02 -9.41 29.80
CA VAL A 46 14.72 -10.20 28.59
C VAL A 46 15.54 -11.48 28.56
N GLU A 47 16.86 -11.43 28.80
CA GLU A 47 17.72 -12.63 28.86
C GLU A 47 17.24 -13.62 29.89
N ALA A 48 16.80 -13.16 31.08
CA ALA A 48 16.23 -14.04 32.10
C ALA A 48 14.88 -14.66 31.68
N ALA A 49 14.01 -13.91 31.04
CA ALA A 49 12.71 -14.40 30.56
C ALA A 49 12.82 -15.33 29.34
N MET A 50 13.93 -15.25 28.60
CA MET A 50 14.22 -16.12 27.46
C MET A 50 14.77 -17.51 27.84
N GLU A 51 14.88 -17.84 29.12
CA GLU A 51 15.32 -19.18 29.54
C GLU A 51 14.29 -20.25 29.10
N GLY A 52 14.73 -21.18 28.25
CA GLY A 52 13.91 -22.27 27.73
C GLY A 52 12.96 -21.90 26.59
N VAL A 53 13.16 -20.74 25.98
CA VAL A 53 12.46 -20.32 24.77
C VAL A 53 13.45 -19.78 23.73
N THR A 54 13.03 -19.77 22.46
CA THR A 54 13.79 -19.21 21.33
C THR A 54 12.95 -18.16 20.59
N TYR A 55 13.59 -17.20 19.95
CA TYR A 55 12.88 -16.21 19.17
C TYR A 55 12.05 -16.85 18.05
N ALA A 56 10.85 -16.33 17.83
CA ALA A 56 9.92 -16.79 16.81
C ALA A 56 9.24 -15.59 16.13
N ALA A 57 9.92 -15.01 15.17
CA ALA A 57 9.42 -13.86 14.43
C ALA A 57 8.14 -14.19 13.64
N PRO A 58 7.21 -13.22 13.45
CA PRO A 58 6.11 -13.34 12.51
C PRO A 58 6.61 -13.51 11.07
N VAL A 59 5.88 -14.26 10.26
CA VAL A 59 6.34 -14.63 8.90
C VAL A 59 5.80 -13.69 7.81
N SER A 60 4.84 -12.82 8.14
CA SER A 60 4.25 -11.87 7.19
C SER A 60 3.77 -10.59 7.89
N GLY A 61 3.21 -9.66 7.09
CA GLY A 61 2.75 -8.36 7.58
C GLY A 61 3.89 -7.34 7.70
N GLU A 62 3.59 -6.20 8.30
CA GLU A 62 4.56 -5.10 8.46
C GLU A 62 5.50 -5.33 9.66
N ASN A 63 4.99 -5.94 10.73
CA ASN A 63 5.71 -6.17 11.98
C ASN A 63 6.31 -7.59 12.01
N GLN A 64 7.44 -7.80 11.34
CA GLN A 64 8.11 -9.10 11.21
C GLN A 64 9.28 -9.31 12.18
N GLU A 65 9.60 -8.33 13.00
CA GLU A 65 10.66 -8.47 13.99
C GLU A 65 10.22 -9.35 15.17
N SER A 66 11.16 -10.10 15.73
CA SER A 66 10.88 -10.90 16.94
C SER A 66 10.82 -10.08 18.22
N VAL A 67 11.26 -8.83 18.17
CA VAL A 67 11.14 -7.84 19.26
C VAL A 67 10.47 -6.60 18.70
N GLN A 68 9.36 -6.21 19.29
CA GLN A 68 8.54 -5.08 18.84
C GLN A 68 8.20 -4.19 20.03
N THR A 69 7.76 -2.96 19.75
CA THR A 69 7.27 -2.01 20.77
C THR A 69 5.90 -1.47 20.39
N ALA A 70 5.04 -1.26 21.39
CA ALA A 70 3.75 -0.61 21.24
C ALA A 70 3.28 -0.07 22.60
N ASP A 71 2.52 1.02 22.62
CA ASP A 71 1.86 1.53 23.81
C ASP A 71 0.53 0.78 24.02
N LEU A 72 0.59 -0.32 24.76
CA LEU A 72 -0.53 -1.25 24.94
C LEU A 72 -1.50 -0.83 26.05
N ASP A 73 -1.02 -0.13 27.09
CA ASP A 73 -1.86 0.30 28.21
C ASP A 73 -2.24 1.78 28.14
N GLY A 74 -1.73 2.51 27.14
CA GLY A 74 -2.08 3.89 26.86
C GLY A 74 -1.49 4.92 27.83
N ASP A 75 -0.39 4.58 28.50
CA ASP A 75 0.30 5.48 29.44
C ASP A 75 1.30 6.42 28.73
N GLY A 76 1.52 6.26 27.44
CA GLY A 76 2.43 7.02 26.60
C GLY A 76 3.88 6.50 26.63
N VAL A 77 4.12 5.34 27.22
CA VAL A 77 5.40 4.63 27.23
C VAL A 77 5.22 3.29 26.54
N GLU A 78 6.01 3.02 25.52
CA GLU A 78 5.92 1.76 24.79
C GLU A 78 6.38 0.56 25.64
N GLU A 79 5.59 -0.50 25.65
CA GLU A 79 5.95 -1.83 26.12
C GLU A 79 6.83 -2.54 25.09
N TYR A 80 7.68 -3.46 25.57
CA TYR A 80 8.42 -4.37 24.72
C TYR A 80 7.73 -5.74 24.65
N LEU A 81 7.60 -6.23 23.43
CA LEU A 81 7.03 -7.55 23.13
C LEU A 81 8.13 -8.42 22.52
N VAL A 82 8.35 -9.60 23.06
CA VAL A 82 9.25 -10.61 22.49
C VAL A 82 8.45 -11.82 22.06
N PHE A 83 8.46 -12.07 20.76
CA PHE A 83 7.81 -13.24 20.15
C PHE A 83 8.76 -14.43 20.23
N ALA A 84 8.31 -15.50 20.90
CA ALA A 84 9.13 -16.63 21.23
C ALA A 84 8.40 -17.97 21.05
N ARG A 85 9.17 -19.04 21.10
CA ARG A 85 8.71 -20.43 21.06
C ARG A 85 9.37 -21.23 22.17
N GLY A 86 8.58 -21.99 22.92
CA GLY A 86 9.06 -22.90 23.94
C GLY A 86 9.90 -24.02 23.33
N GLU A 87 11.08 -24.29 23.92
CA GLU A 87 12.00 -25.32 23.42
C GLU A 87 11.46 -26.75 23.64
N LYS A 88 10.69 -26.95 24.72
CA LYS A 88 10.21 -28.27 25.11
C LYS A 88 8.85 -28.63 24.54
N ASP A 89 7.95 -27.67 24.45
CA ASP A 89 6.54 -27.89 24.09
C ASP A 89 6.18 -27.21 22.76
N SER A 90 7.12 -26.48 22.16
CA SER A 90 6.93 -25.70 20.94
C SER A 90 5.79 -24.67 21.02
N SER A 91 5.32 -24.30 22.23
CA SER A 91 4.27 -23.31 22.43
C SER A 91 4.72 -21.94 21.94
N LEU A 92 3.83 -21.22 21.25
CA LEU A 92 4.07 -19.82 20.89
C LEU A 92 3.82 -18.95 22.12
N GLN A 93 4.75 -18.06 22.40
CA GLN A 93 4.71 -17.18 23.57
C GLN A 93 5.01 -15.73 23.17
N ILE A 94 4.30 -14.81 23.77
CA ILE A 94 4.59 -13.36 23.68
C ILE A 94 4.98 -12.93 25.09
N LEU A 95 6.25 -12.60 25.26
CA LEU A 95 6.80 -12.10 26.52
C LEU A 95 6.65 -10.59 26.53
N LEU A 96 5.97 -10.04 27.52
CA LEU A 96 5.68 -8.62 27.65
C LEU A 96 6.54 -8.00 28.74
N PHE A 97 7.11 -6.84 28.46
CA PHE A 97 7.95 -6.09 29.38
C PHE A 97 7.50 -4.65 29.43
N ARG A 98 7.38 -4.09 30.63
CA ARG A 98 7.02 -2.69 30.84
C ARG A 98 7.96 -2.01 31.83
N GLN A 99 7.89 -0.70 31.91
CA GLN A 99 8.56 0.06 32.96
C GLN A 99 7.70 0.11 34.20
N ASN A 100 8.31 -0.16 35.35
CA ASN A 100 7.68 0.04 36.67
C ASN A 100 7.79 1.50 37.15
N ALA A 101 7.27 1.81 38.33
CA ALA A 101 7.29 3.16 38.92
C ALA A 101 8.72 3.76 39.08
N ASP A 102 9.74 2.91 39.20
CA ASP A 102 11.15 3.30 39.30
C ASP A 102 11.82 3.47 37.92
N ARG A 103 11.06 3.40 36.82
CA ARG A 103 11.50 3.40 35.42
C ARG A 103 12.49 2.27 35.09
N LYS A 104 12.37 1.14 35.78
CA LYS A 104 13.10 -0.09 35.48
C LYS A 104 12.18 -1.03 34.74
N TYR A 105 12.75 -1.75 33.78
CA TYR A 105 11.99 -2.78 33.08
C TYR A 105 11.76 -3.98 33.97
N GLU A 106 10.55 -4.53 33.86
CA GLU A 106 10.14 -5.79 34.49
C GLU A 106 9.42 -6.68 33.49
N HIS A 107 9.53 -7.97 33.64
CA HIS A 107 8.68 -8.90 32.91
C HIS A 107 7.25 -8.73 33.44
N TRP A 108 6.36 -8.27 32.58
CA TRP A 108 4.99 -7.95 32.93
C TRP A 108 4.11 -9.20 32.90
N GLU A 109 4.10 -9.89 31.73
CA GLU A 109 3.22 -11.03 31.46
C GLU A 109 3.77 -11.89 30.33
N THR A 110 3.34 -13.18 30.29
CA THR A 110 3.56 -14.05 29.12
C THR A 110 2.22 -14.54 28.59
N ILE A 111 1.91 -14.18 27.33
CA ILE A 111 0.74 -14.69 26.63
C ILE A 111 1.12 -15.96 25.90
N VAL A 112 0.46 -17.08 26.22
CA VAL A 112 0.62 -18.34 25.49
C VAL A 112 -0.40 -18.39 24.35
N CYS A 113 0.08 -18.44 23.10
CA CYS A 113 -0.72 -18.48 21.90
C CYS A 113 -0.86 -19.91 21.37
N LYS A 114 -2.04 -20.22 20.82
CA LYS A 114 -2.24 -21.47 20.09
C LYS A 114 -1.75 -21.29 18.66
N GLY A 115 -1.00 -22.25 18.15
CA GLY A 115 -0.54 -22.24 16.76
C GLY A 115 0.83 -22.88 16.56
N ALA A 116 1.18 -23.09 15.31
CA ALA A 116 2.48 -23.59 14.88
C ALA A 116 3.48 -22.45 14.60
N SER A 117 3.02 -21.28 14.18
CA SER A 117 3.85 -20.08 13.99
C SER A 117 3.01 -18.80 14.09
N PHE A 118 3.66 -17.70 14.47
CA PHE A 118 3.08 -16.38 14.26
C PHE A 118 3.02 -16.09 12.77
N GLU A 119 1.87 -15.64 12.29
CA GLU A 119 1.68 -15.27 10.90
C GLU A 119 1.89 -13.77 10.74
N GLN A 120 1.10 -12.95 11.42
CA GLN A 120 1.23 -11.50 11.40
C GLN A 120 0.87 -10.88 12.74
N ILE A 121 1.46 -9.75 13.05
CA ILE A 121 1.19 -8.97 14.26
C ILE A 121 0.82 -7.54 13.83
N GLN A 122 -0.23 -7.01 14.47
CA GLN A 122 -0.66 -5.64 14.25
C GLN A 122 -1.07 -5.01 15.59
N TYR A 123 -1.03 -3.69 15.65
CA TYR A 123 -1.41 -2.87 16.79
C TYR A 123 -2.38 -1.81 16.31
N ALA A 124 -3.48 -1.61 17.02
CA ALA A 124 -4.45 -0.59 16.62
C ALA A 124 -5.40 -0.25 17.78
N PRO A 125 -5.88 1.01 17.89
CA PRO A 125 -6.92 1.40 18.81
C PRO A 125 -8.29 0.88 18.32
N ILE A 126 -8.73 -0.25 18.84
CA ILE A 126 -9.99 -0.91 18.46
C ILE A 126 -11.12 -0.53 19.42
N ASP A 127 -10.85 -0.50 20.74
CA ASP A 127 -11.84 -0.16 21.73
C ASP A 127 -11.83 1.34 22.12
N ASP A 128 -12.60 1.76 23.11
CA ASP A 128 -12.69 3.16 23.57
C ASP A 128 -11.72 3.48 24.73
N LYS A 129 -10.82 2.56 25.03
CA LYS A 129 -9.85 2.71 26.11
C LYS A 129 -8.51 3.21 25.57
N PRO A 130 -7.66 3.78 26.43
CA PRO A 130 -6.31 4.14 26.04
C PRO A 130 -5.46 2.91 25.66
N GLY A 131 -4.52 3.08 24.73
CA GLY A 131 -3.60 2.05 24.28
C GLY A 131 -4.07 1.37 22.99
N ASP A 132 -3.16 0.58 22.43
CA ASP A 132 -3.43 -0.20 21.25
C ASP A 132 -3.77 -1.66 21.60
N GLU A 133 -4.77 -2.23 20.97
CA GLU A 133 -5.01 -3.65 21.00
C GLU A 133 -3.95 -4.40 20.22
N LEU A 134 -3.50 -5.54 20.78
CA LEU A 134 -2.59 -6.47 20.11
C LEU A 134 -3.38 -7.49 19.30
N ILE A 135 -3.15 -7.52 18.00
CA ILE A 135 -3.80 -8.41 17.03
C ILE A 135 -2.78 -9.46 16.60
N VAL A 136 -3.02 -10.71 16.99
CA VAL A 136 -2.09 -11.84 16.79
C VAL A 136 -2.66 -12.82 15.79
N GLY A 137 -2.13 -12.84 14.59
CA GLY A 137 -2.38 -13.87 13.59
C GLY A 137 -1.46 -15.08 13.79
N THR A 138 -2.01 -16.28 13.80
CA THR A 138 -1.24 -17.54 13.92
C THR A 138 -1.69 -18.58 12.91
N TRP A 139 -0.74 -19.37 12.41
CA TRP A 139 -1.01 -20.63 11.74
C TRP A 139 -1.28 -21.72 12.79
N ILE A 140 -2.40 -22.43 12.69
CA ILE A 140 -2.74 -23.52 13.64
C ILE A 140 -1.98 -24.79 13.30
N ASN A 141 -1.87 -25.10 12.03
CA ASN A 141 -1.10 -26.22 11.48
C ASN A 141 -0.33 -25.74 10.26
N GLU A 142 0.64 -26.50 9.83
CA GLU A 142 1.51 -26.15 8.71
C GLU A 142 0.67 -25.89 7.44
N GLN A 143 0.15 -24.63 7.31
CA GLN A 143 -0.37 -24.00 6.07
C GLN A 143 -1.88 -24.07 5.77
N VAL A 144 -2.76 -24.53 6.66
CA VAL A 144 -4.19 -24.66 6.28
C VAL A 144 -5.12 -23.70 7.02
N THR A 145 -4.95 -23.56 8.33
CA THR A 145 -5.87 -22.78 9.15
C THR A 145 -5.15 -21.65 9.87
N ARG A 146 -5.63 -20.43 9.64
CA ARG A 146 -5.17 -19.23 10.34
C ARG A 146 -6.20 -18.82 11.36
N THR A 147 -5.72 -18.40 12.54
CA THR A 147 -6.56 -17.75 13.54
C THR A 147 -5.99 -16.39 13.90
N VAL A 148 -6.85 -15.43 14.11
CA VAL A 148 -6.50 -14.15 14.71
C VAL A 148 -7.09 -14.06 16.11
N SER A 149 -6.27 -13.60 17.06
CA SER A 149 -6.68 -13.31 18.45
C SER A 149 -6.44 -11.84 18.73
N LEU A 150 -7.40 -11.20 19.36
CA LEU A 150 -7.37 -9.80 19.76
C LEU A 150 -7.22 -9.72 21.28
N TYR A 151 -6.27 -8.92 21.75
CA TYR A 151 -5.99 -8.71 23.18
C TYR A 151 -6.03 -7.22 23.50
N SER A 152 -6.72 -6.87 24.62
CA SER A 152 -6.67 -5.54 25.23
C SER A 152 -5.91 -5.60 26.54
N PHE A 153 -5.26 -4.50 26.92
CA PHE A 153 -4.47 -4.37 28.13
C PHE A 153 -5.01 -3.31 29.08
N ALA A 154 -6.13 -2.72 28.77
CA ALA A 154 -6.76 -1.62 29.52
C ALA A 154 -7.08 -1.96 30.99
N SER A 155 -7.18 -3.24 31.35
CA SER A 155 -7.36 -3.70 32.73
C SER A 155 -6.04 -3.83 33.52
N GLY A 156 -4.90 -3.52 32.88
CA GLY A 156 -3.56 -3.73 33.45
C GLY A 156 -3.01 -5.16 33.31
N GLN A 157 -3.72 -6.00 32.57
CA GLN A 157 -3.32 -7.38 32.20
C GLN A 157 -3.89 -7.69 30.83
N SER A 158 -3.32 -8.67 30.10
CA SER A 158 -3.86 -9.09 28.82
C SER A 158 -5.23 -9.74 28.97
N GLU A 159 -6.22 -9.20 28.29
CA GLU A 159 -7.55 -9.78 28.15
C GLU A 159 -7.79 -10.18 26.71
N LYS A 160 -8.00 -11.46 26.44
CA LYS A 160 -8.37 -11.92 25.12
C LYS A 160 -9.82 -11.56 24.82
N ILE A 161 -10.04 -10.55 23.98
CA ILE A 161 -11.37 -10.10 23.59
C ILE A 161 -12.04 -11.10 22.65
N LYS A 162 -11.31 -11.56 21.63
CA LYS A 162 -11.87 -12.44 20.59
C LYS A 162 -10.80 -13.30 19.93
N SER A 163 -11.26 -14.44 19.40
CA SER A 163 -10.44 -15.27 18.50
C SER A 163 -11.33 -15.86 17.41
N MET A 164 -10.84 -15.84 16.15
CA MET A 164 -11.61 -16.31 14.99
C MET A 164 -10.69 -16.85 13.89
N VAL A 165 -11.24 -17.73 13.06
CA VAL A 165 -10.57 -18.21 11.85
C VAL A 165 -10.64 -17.14 10.75
N TYR A 166 -9.57 -16.98 9.98
CA TYR A 166 -9.52 -16.04 8.86
C TYR A 166 -8.68 -16.57 7.68
N GLN A 167 -8.88 -15.98 6.52
CA GLN A 167 -8.03 -16.17 5.34
C GLN A 167 -7.17 -14.95 5.06
N LYS A 168 -7.77 -13.76 5.17
CA LYS A 168 -7.11 -12.47 5.10
C LYS A 168 -7.71 -11.55 6.16
N LEU A 169 -6.95 -10.59 6.62
CA LEU A 169 -7.47 -9.53 7.48
C LEU A 169 -6.84 -8.19 7.11
N THR A 170 -7.55 -7.12 7.39
CA THR A 170 -7.04 -5.76 7.33
C THR A 170 -7.68 -4.92 8.42
N ILE A 171 -6.99 -3.86 8.82
CA ILE A 171 -7.47 -2.88 9.80
C ILE A 171 -7.83 -1.62 9.04
N CYS A 172 -8.98 -1.05 9.34
CA CYS A 172 -9.49 0.13 8.68
C CYS A 172 -10.31 0.98 9.68
N ASP A 173 -10.54 2.23 9.33
CA ASP A 173 -11.47 3.13 10.02
C ASP A 173 -12.56 3.51 9.01
N LEU A 174 -13.54 2.60 8.84
CA LEU A 174 -14.61 2.78 7.85
C LEU A 174 -15.68 3.76 8.30
N ASN A 175 -15.90 3.89 9.60
CA ASN A 175 -16.87 4.82 10.17
C ASN A 175 -16.27 6.21 10.42
N GLN A 176 -14.95 6.36 10.29
CA GLN A 176 -14.19 7.59 10.47
C GLN A 176 -14.35 8.21 11.87
N ASP A 177 -14.46 7.37 12.92
CA ASP A 177 -14.55 7.80 14.31
C ASP A 177 -13.18 7.87 15.02
N GLY A 178 -12.12 7.52 14.33
CA GLY A 178 -10.73 7.50 14.81
C GLY A 178 -10.32 6.18 15.47
N ARG A 179 -11.25 5.26 15.69
CA ARG A 179 -10.96 3.87 16.08
C ARG A 179 -10.86 2.99 14.85
N ARG A 180 -10.28 1.83 15.02
CA ARG A 180 -10.10 0.90 13.92
C ARG A 180 -11.08 -0.25 14.00
N GLU A 181 -11.65 -0.62 12.87
CA GLU A 181 -12.36 -1.85 12.71
C GLU A 181 -11.41 -2.94 12.20
N LEU A 182 -11.70 -4.18 12.63
CA LEU A 182 -11.04 -5.37 12.11
C LEU A 182 -11.90 -6.00 11.02
N MET A 183 -11.44 -5.92 9.79
CA MET A 183 -12.09 -6.54 8.64
C MET A 183 -11.47 -7.92 8.38
N VAL A 184 -12.27 -8.97 8.56
CA VAL A 184 -11.86 -10.38 8.49
C VAL A 184 -12.52 -11.06 7.30
N ILE A 185 -11.71 -11.60 6.41
CA ILE A 185 -12.15 -12.35 5.24
C ILE A 185 -12.12 -13.84 5.56
N GLN A 186 -13.22 -14.53 5.25
CA GLN A 186 -13.45 -15.94 5.55
C GLN A 186 -13.89 -16.71 4.32
N ASN A 187 -13.50 -17.98 4.25
CA ASN A 187 -14.00 -18.89 3.21
C ASN A 187 -15.51 -19.08 3.31
N GLY A 188 -16.12 -19.41 2.20
CA GLY A 188 -17.51 -19.85 2.16
C GLY A 188 -17.71 -21.22 2.83
N GLU A 189 -18.95 -21.51 3.18
CA GLU A 189 -19.34 -22.79 3.80
C GLU A 189 -19.35 -23.95 2.80
N SER A 190 -19.38 -23.66 1.51
CA SER A 190 -19.41 -24.64 0.43
C SER A 190 -18.60 -24.17 -0.79
N ALA A 191 -18.32 -25.07 -1.73
CA ALA A 191 -17.62 -24.75 -2.97
C ALA A 191 -18.35 -23.76 -3.91
N LEU A 192 -19.63 -23.51 -3.68
CA LEU A 192 -20.44 -22.53 -4.42
C LEU A 192 -20.56 -21.18 -3.70
N ASP A 193 -20.02 -21.09 -2.48
CA ASP A 193 -19.98 -19.87 -1.68
C ASP A 193 -18.60 -19.25 -1.75
N ASN A 194 -18.48 -18.09 -2.38
CA ASN A 194 -17.23 -17.36 -2.51
C ASN A 194 -16.68 -16.84 -1.17
N GLY A 195 -17.43 -16.98 -0.07
CA GLY A 195 -17.04 -16.51 1.23
C GLY A 195 -17.58 -15.12 1.55
N SER A 196 -17.13 -14.60 2.68
CA SER A 196 -17.64 -13.35 3.21
C SER A 196 -16.56 -12.53 3.89
N VAL A 197 -16.88 -11.26 4.07
CA VAL A 197 -16.12 -10.29 4.84
C VAL A 197 -16.93 -9.91 6.06
N ARG A 198 -16.33 -10.05 7.25
CA ARG A 198 -16.91 -9.57 8.51
C ARG A 198 -16.14 -8.37 9.01
N LEU A 199 -16.87 -7.30 9.25
CA LEU A 199 -16.36 -6.10 9.89
C LEU A 199 -16.68 -6.17 11.38
N TYR A 200 -15.64 -6.18 12.21
CA TYR A 200 -15.76 -6.16 13.66
C TYR A 200 -15.46 -4.76 14.16
N SER A 201 -16.43 -4.15 14.82
CA SER A 201 -16.32 -2.81 15.41
C SER A 201 -16.65 -2.86 16.90
N TYR A 202 -16.06 -1.94 17.66
CA TYR A 202 -16.40 -1.74 19.05
C TYR A 202 -17.64 -0.83 19.15
N THR A 203 -18.66 -1.30 19.86
CA THR A 203 -19.91 -0.54 20.05
C THR A 203 -20.37 -0.61 21.50
N ASP A 204 -20.76 0.55 22.05
CA ASP A 204 -21.46 0.70 23.37
C ASP A 204 -20.78 0.01 24.57
N GLY A 205 -19.44 0.11 24.68
CA GLY A 205 -18.72 -0.33 25.87
C GLY A 205 -18.62 -1.84 26.03
N SER A 206 -18.97 -2.61 25.03
CA SER A 206 -18.84 -4.07 25.08
C SER A 206 -18.69 -4.73 23.71
N VAL A 207 -17.93 -5.80 23.72
CA VAL A 207 -17.72 -6.81 22.68
C VAL A 207 -17.93 -6.38 21.22
N LEU A 208 -16.88 -6.56 20.42
CA LEU A 208 -16.89 -6.41 18.97
C LEU A 208 -18.17 -7.01 18.34
N GLY A 209 -19.13 -6.15 18.04
CA GLY A 209 -20.23 -6.46 17.14
C GLY A 209 -19.66 -6.78 15.75
N SER A 210 -20.35 -7.59 14.95
CA SER A 210 -19.92 -7.83 13.57
C SER A 210 -21.07 -7.75 12.60
N VAL A 211 -20.79 -7.19 11.42
CA VAL A 211 -21.66 -7.18 10.24
C VAL A 211 -20.96 -7.90 9.10
N GLU A 212 -21.72 -8.43 8.15
CA GLU A 212 -21.18 -9.29 7.10
C GLU A 212 -21.60 -8.81 5.71
N ALA A 213 -20.69 -8.93 4.75
CA ALA A 213 -20.94 -8.71 3.33
C ALA A 213 -20.32 -9.84 2.50
N LYS A 214 -20.87 -10.11 1.32
CA LYS A 214 -20.42 -11.18 0.43
C LYS A 214 -19.24 -10.77 -0.44
N LEU A 215 -18.37 -11.74 -0.78
CA LEU A 215 -17.31 -11.63 -1.77
C LEU A 215 -17.78 -12.06 -3.15
N SER A 216 -17.19 -11.46 -4.18
CA SER A 216 -17.38 -11.85 -5.59
C SER A 216 -16.50 -13.03 -6.01
N ALA A 217 -15.38 -13.25 -5.32
CA ALA A 217 -14.45 -14.36 -5.58
C ALA A 217 -13.97 -14.95 -4.25
N SER A 218 -13.48 -16.20 -4.28
CA SER A 218 -13.00 -16.87 -3.08
C SER A 218 -11.71 -16.22 -2.52
N PRO A 219 -11.47 -16.29 -1.20
CA PRO A 219 -10.37 -15.58 -0.55
C PRO A 219 -8.96 -15.98 -1.02
N ASP A 220 -8.78 -17.19 -1.55
CA ASP A 220 -7.53 -17.66 -2.15
C ASP A 220 -7.20 -16.96 -3.47
N GLN A 221 -8.20 -16.35 -4.12
CA GLN A 221 -8.04 -15.57 -5.34
C GLN A 221 -7.69 -14.10 -5.09
N ILE A 222 -7.71 -13.65 -3.84
CA ILE A 222 -7.40 -12.25 -3.50
C ILE A 222 -5.94 -11.95 -3.80
N LYS A 223 -5.72 -10.94 -4.62
CA LYS A 223 -4.41 -10.45 -5.04
C LYS A 223 -3.99 -9.19 -4.29
N ARG A 224 -4.92 -8.27 -4.01
CA ARG A 224 -4.62 -6.98 -3.39
C ARG A 224 -5.77 -6.51 -2.51
N ILE A 225 -5.44 -5.95 -1.35
CA ILE A 225 -6.37 -5.26 -0.45
C ILE A 225 -5.82 -3.85 -0.21
N VAL A 226 -6.63 -2.83 -0.46
CA VAL A 226 -6.25 -1.43 -0.27
C VAL A 226 -7.34 -0.71 0.50
N VAL A 227 -6.96 -0.02 1.58
CA VAL A 227 -7.83 0.90 2.31
C VAL A 227 -7.67 2.29 1.71
N ASN A 228 -8.74 2.90 1.25
CA ASN A 228 -8.74 4.23 0.66
C ASN A 228 -10.12 4.89 0.83
N ARG A 229 -10.46 5.86 -0.01
CA ARG A 229 -11.72 6.61 0.03
C ARG A 229 -12.51 6.45 -1.26
N LEU A 230 -13.82 6.59 -1.15
CA LEU A 230 -14.74 6.77 -2.27
C LEU A 230 -14.72 8.24 -2.74
N SER A 231 -15.22 8.49 -3.94
CA SER A 231 -15.33 9.88 -4.47
C SER A 231 -16.24 10.77 -3.63
N SER A 232 -17.12 10.20 -2.83
CA SER A 232 -17.98 10.90 -1.87
C SER A 232 -17.31 11.15 -0.50
N GLY A 233 -16.07 10.65 -0.28
CA GLY A 233 -15.22 10.91 0.87
C GLY A 233 -15.26 9.84 1.97
N GLU A 234 -16.20 8.90 1.93
CA GLU A 234 -16.26 7.80 2.89
C GLU A 234 -15.07 6.85 2.71
N ALA A 235 -14.59 6.27 3.81
CA ALA A 235 -13.56 5.25 3.77
C ALA A 235 -14.11 3.96 3.13
N ALA A 236 -13.25 3.28 2.38
CA ALA A 236 -13.59 2.03 1.71
C ALA A 236 -12.40 1.07 1.65
N VAL A 237 -12.67 -0.23 1.57
CA VAL A 237 -11.67 -1.27 1.36
C VAL A 237 -11.91 -1.90 -0.01
N TYR A 238 -10.93 -1.76 -0.88
CA TYR A 238 -10.91 -2.34 -2.22
C TYR A 238 -10.22 -3.70 -2.18
N VAL A 239 -10.90 -4.75 -2.61
CA VAL A 239 -10.39 -6.11 -2.62
C VAL A 239 -10.35 -6.61 -4.06
N ALA A 240 -9.18 -6.61 -4.66
CA ALA A 240 -8.97 -7.11 -6.01
C ALA A 240 -8.67 -8.61 -5.98
N SER A 241 -9.45 -9.39 -6.72
CA SER A 241 -9.34 -10.83 -6.81
C SER A 241 -9.23 -11.29 -8.26
N SER A 242 -8.49 -12.37 -8.49
CA SER A 242 -8.49 -13.06 -9.77
C SER A 242 -9.84 -13.75 -9.96
N SER A 243 -10.54 -13.48 -11.06
CA SER A 243 -11.78 -14.18 -11.40
C SER A 243 -11.49 -15.43 -12.24
N ASN A 244 -10.41 -15.38 -13.02
CA ASN A 244 -9.81 -16.49 -13.77
C ASN A 244 -8.35 -16.12 -14.09
N GLU A 245 -7.66 -16.92 -14.92
CA GLU A 245 -6.24 -16.70 -15.26
C GLU A 245 -5.94 -15.36 -15.94
N GLN A 246 -6.95 -14.64 -16.43
CA GLN A 246 -6.79 -13.41 -17.21
C GLN A 246 -7.67 -12.25 -16.75
N SER A 247 -8.44 -12.43 -15.68
CA SER A 247 -9.43 -11.42 -15.27
C SER A 247 -9.29 -11.06 -13.80
N ILE A 248 -9.47 -9.78 -13.51
CA ILE A 248 -9.56 -9.22 -12.15
C ILE A 248 -10.98 -8.72 -11.91
N ILE A 249 -11.48 -8.97 -10.70
CA ILE A 249 -12.71 -8.40 -10.16
C ILE A 249 -12.33 -7.62 -8.90
N THR A 250 -12.98 -6.49 -8.64
CA THR A 250 -12.71 -5.68 -7.45
C THR A 250 -13.99 -5.50 -6.64
N ASP A 251 -14.01 -6.06 -5.44
CA ASP A 251 -15.02 -5.78 -4.44
C ASP A 251 -14.68 -4.47 -3.71
N ILE A 252 -15.71 -3.72 -3.30
CA ILE A 252 -15.54 -2.44 -2.61
C ILE A 252 -16.43 -2.43 -1.38
N PHE A 253 -15.82 -2.53 -0.21
CA PHE A 253 -16.52 -2.56 1.06
C PHE A 253 -16.54 -1.18 1.71
N ALA A 254 -17.73 -0.70 2.04
CA ALA A 254 -17.92 0.59 2.68
C ALA A 254 -19.17 0.59 3.58
N LEU A 255 -19.31 1.63 4.39
CA LEU A 255 -20.52 1.90 5.16
C LEU A 255 -21.47 2.81 4.36
N ARG A 256 -22.48 2.21 3.71
CA ARG A 256 -23.53 2.96 3.02
C ARG A 256 -24.68 3.26 3.99
N SER A 257 -24.84 4.52 4.36
CA SER A 257 -25.84 4.93 5.37
C SER A 257 -25.75 4.12 6.67
N GLY A 258 -24.53 3.81 7.11
CA GLY A 258 -24.26 3.03 8.32
C GLY A 258 -24.40 1.48 8.14
N VAL A 259 -24.71 1.02 6.93
CA VAL A 259 -24.81 -0.42 6.62
C VAL A 259 -23.56 -0.87 5.88
N PHE A 260 -22.85 -1.86 6.44
CA PHE A 260 -21.69 -2.47 5.80
C PHE A 260 -22.10 -3.21 4.54
N THR A 261 -21.54 -2.83 3.41
CA THR A 261 -21.98 -3.30 2.09
C THR A 261 -20.81 -3.44 1.15
N ASN A 262 -20.83 -4.46 0.31
CA ASN A 262 -20.03 -4.52 -0.90
C ASN A 262 -20.75 -3.73 -2.00
N ILE A 263 -20.34 -2.49 -2.26
CA ILE A 263 -21.01 -1.59 -3.21
C ILE A 263 -20.81 -1.98 -4.68
N ALA A 264 -19.79 -2.79 -4.98
CA ALA A 264 -19.53 -3.32 -6.32
C ALA A 264 -20.42 -4.55 -6.65
N LEU A 265 -21.15 -5.09 -5.67
CA LEU A 265 -21.94 -6.29 -5.85
C LEU A 265 -23.29 -5.96 -6.52
N SER A 266 -23.56 -6.56 -7.67
CA SER A 266 -24.87 -6.47 -8.30
C SER A 266 -25.93 -7.21 -7.49
N GLY A 267 -27.01 -6.51 -7.12
CA GLY A 267 -28.15 -7.11 -6.42
C GLY A 267 -28.86 -8.21 -7.22
N GLU A 268 -28.75 -8.21 -8.54
CA GLU A 268 -29.39 -9.21 -9.41
C GLU A 268 -28.53 -10.47 -9.59
N VAL A 269 -27.20 -10.31 -9.70
CA VAL A 269 -26.28 -11.41 -10.05
C VAL A 269 -25.47 -11.88 -8.82
N GLY A 270 -25.39 -11.08 -7.78
CA GLY A 270 -24.64 -11.39 -6.56
C GLY A 270 -23.11 -11.40 -6.76
N THR A 271 -22.62 -10.76 -7.82
CA THR A 271 -21.20 -10.64 -8.14
C THR A 271 -20.86 -9.21 -8.57
N GLY A 272 -19.62 -8.80 -8.40
CA GLY A 272 -19.10 -7.48 -8.80
C GLY A 272 -18.84 -7.35 -10.30
N MET A 273 -19.78 -7.77 -11.15
CA MET A 273 -19.61 -7.79 -12.61
C MET A 273 -19.24 -6.44 -13.21
N GLN A 274 -19.63 -5.33 -12.58
CA GLN A 274 -19.28 -3.98 -13.04
C GLN A 274 -17.78 -3.70 -12.97
N THR A 275 -17.08 -4.35 -12.05
CA THR A 275 -15.63 -4.19 -11.85
C THR A 275 -14.80 -5.30 -12.50
N LEU A 276 -15.45 -6.28 -13.15
CA LEU A 276 -14.79 -7.38 -13.86
C LEU A 276 -14.11 -6.85 -15.13
N ARG A 277 -12.82 -7.17 -15.27
CA ARG A 277 -12.03 -6.80 -16.43
C ARG A 277 -11.03 -7.89 -16.83
N ASN A 278 -10.81 -8.04 -18.12
CA ASN A 278 -9.85 -8.98 -18.68
C ASN A 278 -8.47 -8.31 -18.84
N ASP A 279 -7.97 -7.78 -17.75
CA ASP A 279 -6.64 -7.18 -17.66
C ASP A 279 -6.21 -7.16 -16.18
N PHE A 280 -4.89 -7.28 -15.91
CA PHE A 280 -4.33 -7.26 -14.56
C PHE A 280 -4.02 -5.84 -14.06
N VAL A 281 -4.84 -4.87 -14.44
CA VAL A 281 -4.73 -3.50 -13.94
C VAL A 281 -5.57 -3.34 -12.68
N TYR A 282 -4.92 -2.92 -11.60
CA TYR A 282 -5.56 -2.69 -10.31
C TYR A 282 -6.12 -1.27 -10.21
N ALA A 283 -7.04 -1.07 -9.25
CA ALA A 283 -7.46 0.27 -8.85
C ALA A 283 -6.26 1.05 -8.32
N GLU A 284 -6.14 2.32 -8.69
CA GLU A 284 -5.02 3.19 -8.36
C GLU A 284 -5.50 4.64 -8.27
N ASP A 285 -4.82 5.46 -7.46
CA ASP A 285 -5.01 6.92 -7.47
C ASP A 285 -4.23 7.51 -8.66
N MET A 286 -4.91 7.67 -9.77
CA MET A 286 -4.31 8.04 -11.05
C MET A 286 -4.12 9.53 -11.23
N ASP A 287 -4.97 10.35 -10.60
CA ASP A 287 -4.91 11.81 -10.68
C ASP A 287 -4.36 12.47 -9.41
N SER A 288 -3.96 11.65 -8.41
CA SER A 288 -3.39 12.09 -7.13
C SER A 288 -4.34 12.95 -6.30
N ASP A 289 -5.65 12.69 -6.39
CA ASP A 289 -6.67 13.38 -5.60
C ASP A 289 -6.97 12.70 -4.25
N GLY A 290 -6.33 11.55 -3.99
CA GLY A 290 -6.48 10.77 -2.75
C GLY A 290 -7.66 9.79 -2.79
N THR A 291 -8.32 9.61 -3.93
CA THR A 291 -9.30 8.54 -4.17
C THR A 291 -8.73 7.47 -5.11
N LEU A 292 -9.28 6.27 -5.09
CA LEU A 292 -8.88 5.25 -6.06
C LEU A 292 -9.80 5.26 -7.27
N GLU A 293 -9.20 5.28 -8.45
CA GLU A 293 -9.89 5.01 -9.70
C GLU A 293 -9.86 3.52 -10.03
N LEU A 294 -11.00 3.03 -10.49
CA LEU A 294 -11.20 1.70 -11.03
C LEU A 294 -10.92 1.71 -12.53
N PRO A 295 -10.16 0.76 -13.05
CA PRO A 295 -9.96 0.64 -14.50
C PRO A 295 -11.10 -0.13 -15.15
N ALA A 296 -11.58 0.36 -16.28
CA ALA A 296 -12.49 -0.33 -17.17
C ALA A 296 -11.96 -0.31 -18.60
N LEU A 297 -12.00 -1.45 -19.29
CA LEU A 297 -11.56 -1.52 -20.68
C LEU A 297 -12.58 -0.84 -21.59
N VAL A 298 -12.09 0.00 -22.49
CA VAL A 298 -12.84 0.60 -23.59
C VAL A 298 -12.25 0.08 -24.89
N THR A 299 -13.01 -0.74 -25.61
CA THR A 299 -12.57 -1.29 -26.89
C THR A 299 -12.84 -0.31 -28.02
N MET A 300 -11.82 -0.02 -28.79
CA MET A 300 -11.91 0.76 -30.03
C MET A 300 -11.61 -0.12 -31.24
N MET A 301 -12.24 0.19 -32.35
CA MET A 301 -11.98 -0.47 -33.63
C MET A 301 -11.19 0.46 -34.57
N TYR A 302 -10.03 0.00 -34.98
CA TYR A 302 -9.23 0.69 -35.99
C TYR A 302 -8.71 -0.32 -37.02
N ASN A 303 -8.94 -0.07 -38.31
CA ASN A 303 -8.51 -0.97 -39.39
C ASN A 303 -8.83 -2.46 -39.16
N GLN A 304 -10.04 -2.74 -38.62
CA GLN A 304 -10.51 -4.09 -38.27
C GLN A 304 -9.70 -4.75 -37.10
N THR A 305 -8.92 -3.98 -36.40
CA THR A 305 -8.17 -4.43 -35.22
C THR A 305 -8.79 -3.80 -33.97
N GLU A 306 -9.07 -4.64 -32.98
CA GLU A 306 -9.48 -4.17 -31.67
C GLU A 306 -8.28 -3.59 -30.92
N GLN A 307 -8.50 -2.44 -30.31
CA GLN A 307 -7.54 -1.76 -29.44
C GLN A 307 -8.23 -1.40 -28.14
N ASN A 308 -7.57 -1.67 -27.02
CA ASN A 308 -8.11 -1.36 -25.72
C ASN A 308 -7.45 -0.12 -25.14
N MET A 309 -8.27 0.80 -24.68
CA MET A 309 -7.90 1.85 -23.73
C MET A 309 -8.46 1.52 -22.37
N ILE A 310 -7.94 2.14 -21.34
CA ILE A 310 -8.46 2.04 -20.00
C ILE A 310 -9.14 3.35 -19.64
N ARG A 311 -10.42 3.27 -19.32
CA ARG A 311 -11.18 4.33 -18.66
C ARG A 311 -10.99 4.20 -17.16
N TRP A 312 -10.54 5.24 -16.50
CA TRP A 312 -10.42 5.32 -15.07
C TRP A 312 -11.60 6.10 -14.50
N TYR A 313 -12.26 5.53 -13.51
CA TYR A 313 -13.44 6.12 -12.88
C TYR A 313 -13.43 5.87 -11.38
N SER A 314 -13.85 6.84 -10.60
CA SER A 314 -14.12 6.71 -9.18
C SER A 314 -15.59 6.38 -8.95
N VAL A 315 -15.91 5.84 -7.77
CA VAL A 315 -17.27 5.50 -7.37
C VAL A 315 -17.64 6.19 -6.05
N ASP A 316 -18.91 6.54 -5.89
CA ASP A 316 -19.47 6.99 -4.63
C ASP A 316 -20.04 5.81 -3.80
N ALA A 317 -20.56 6.09 -2.59
CA ALA A 317 -21.15 5.07 -1.70
C ALA A 317 -22.40 4.37 -2.27
N TYR A 318 -22.96 4.89 -3.34
CA TYR A 318 -24.12 4.31 -4.03
C TYR A 318 -23.74 3.56 -5.31
N GLY A 319 -22.44 3.53 -5.66
CA GLY A 319 -21.91 2.91 -6.86
C GLY A 319 -22.08 3.76 -8.12
N ASN A 320 -22.38 5.06 -7.99
CA ASN A 320 -22.38 5.96 -9.14
C ASN A 320 -20.95 6.23 -9.60
N GLU A 321 -20.73 6.10 -10.90
CA GLU A 321 -19.42 6.28 -11.52
C GLU A 321 -19.17 7.74 -11.91
N THR A 322 -17.95 8.22 -11.67
CA THR A 322 -17.44 9.50 -12.18
C THR A 322 -16.18 9.25 -12.99
N ASN A 323 -16.22 9.56 -14.28
CA ASN A 323 -15.06 9.43 -15.15
C ASN A 323 -13.98 10.44 -14.76
N LYS A 324 -12.74 9.98 -14.69
CA LYS A 324 -11.57 10.78 -14.34
C LYS A 324 -10.67 11.00 -15.55
N LEU A 325 -10.10 9.94 -16.07
CA LEU A 325 -9.17 10.02 -17.21
C LEU A 325 -9.22 8.73 -18.05
N TYR A 326 -8.49 8.76 -19.16
CA TYR A 326 -8.31 7.62 -20.04
C TYR A 326 -6.82 7.43 -20.34
N THR A 327 -6.41 6.17 -20.47
CA THR A 327 -5.02 5.82 -20.76
C THR A 327 -4.94 4.78 -21.88
N PHE A 328 -3.91 4.90 -22.71
CA PHE A 328 -3.50 3.84 -23.62
C PHE A 328 -2.26 3.14 -23.03
N HIS A 329 -2.35 1.83 -22.84
CA HIS A 329 -1.27 1.04 -22.24
C HIS A 329 -0.51 0.24 -23.29
N ASN A 330 0.82 0.22 -23.16
CA ASN A 330 1.71 -0.67 -23.87
C ASN A 330 2.49 -1.56 -22.87
N PRO A 331 1.91 -2.67 -22.42
CA PRO A 331 2.55 -3.56 -21.43
C PRO A 331 3.85 -4.16 -21.93
N SER A 332 3.97 -4.42 -23.26
CA SER A 332 5.16 -5.05 -23.84
C SER A 332 6.41 -4.18 -23.71
N ASP A 333 6.26 -2.86 -23.80
CA ASP A 333 7.36 -1.90 -23.69
C ASP A 333 7.33 -1.15 -22.36
N GLY A 334 6.34 -1.42 -21.48
CA GLY A 334 6.29 -0.96 -20.11
C GLY A 334 5.92 0.51 -19.88
N TRP A 335 5.06 1.08 -20.74
CA TRP A 335 4.61 2.47 -20.61
C TRP A 335 3.11 2.62 -20.87
N TYR A 336 2.55 3.72 -20.40
CA TYR A 336 1.23 4.18 -20.78
C TYR A 336 1.23 5.69 -21.04
N ILE A 337 0.20 6.17 -21.73
CA ILE A 337 -0.01 7.58 -22.00
C ILE A 337 -1.45 7.98 -21.69
N GLU A 338 -1.61 9.12 -21.05
CA GLU A 338 -2.92 9.70 -20.79
C GLU A 338 -3.50 10.28 -22.07
N ILE A 339 -4.78 10.01 -22.31
CA ILE A 339 -5.51 10.39 -23.52
C ILE A 339 -6.60 11.38 -23.14
N ASN A 340 -6.64 12.51 -23.84
CA ASN A 340 -7.72 13.46 -23.66
C ASN A 340 -9.08 12.81 -23.96
N SER A 341 -10.04 12.95 -23.04
CA SER A 341 -11.38 12.37 -23.16
C SER A 341 -12.13 12.77 -24.44
N GLU A 342 -11.85 13.92 -25.01
CA GLU A 342 -12.45 14.39 -26.27
C GLU A 342 -11.99 13.58 -27.50
N TRP A 343 -10.93 12.78 -27.37
CA TRP A 343 -10.35 12.03 -28.48
C TRP A 343 -10.83 10.58 -28.57
N ILE A 344 -11.51 10.06 -27.56
CA ILE A 344 -11.75 8.62 -27.35
C ILE A 344 -12.39 7.96 -28.57
N ASP A 345 -13.44 8.55 -29.13
CA ASP A 345 -14.14 7.98 -30.29
C ASP A 345 -13.38 8.10 -31.61
N ARG A 346 -12.24 8.78 -31.61
CA ARG A 346 -11.47 9.13 -32.82
C ARG A 346 -10.00 8.76 -32.74
N PHE A 347 -9.57 8.26 -31.60
CA PHE A 347 -8.17 7.97 -31.31
C PHE A 347 -7.85 6.52 -31.67
N ALA A 348 -6.69 6.29 -32.26
CA ALA A 348 -6.21 4.95 -32.59
C ALA A 348 -4.69 4.91 -32.51
N ALA A 349 -4.12 3.73 -32.35
CA ALA A 349 -2.69 3.48 -32.36
C ALA A 349 -2.34 2.35 -33.34
N GLU A 350 -1.21 2.46 -34.00
CA GLU A 350 -0.65 1.42 -34.88
C GLU A 350 0.80 1.16 -34.52
N LYS A 351 1.14 -0.11 -34.35
CA LYS A 351 2.50 -0.56 -34.03
C LYS A 351 3.22 -0.99 -35.31
N ALA A 352 4.37 -0.37 -35.56
CA ALA A 352 5.29 -0.76 -36.64
C ALA A 352 6.71 -0.95 -36.04
N GLY A 353 7.12 -2.19 -35.83
CA GLY A 353 8.39 -2.49 -35.15
C GLY A 353 8.36 -2.00 -33.68
N SER A 354 9.32 -1.14 -33.34
CA SER A 354 9.42 -0.50 -32.00
C SER A 354 8.73 0.87 -31.92
N VAL A 355 7.91 1.22 -32.90
CA VAL A 355 7.26 2.53 -33.00
C VAL A 355 5.75 2.36 -32.89
N TYR A 356 5.14 3.12 -32.01
CA TYR A 356 3.70 3.30 -31.93
C TYR A 356 3.34 4.66 -32.54
N THR A 357 2.55 4.67 -33.63
CA THR A 357 2.02 5.89 -34.23
C THR A 357 0.56 6.03 -33.87
N PHE A 358 0.22 7.18 -33.33
CA PHE A 358 -1.12 7.52 -32.91
C PHE A 358 -1.81 8.39 -33.97
N TYR A 359 -3.09 8.11 -34.18
CA TYR A 359 -3.90 8.71 -35.23
C TYR A 359 -5.17 9.30 -34.63
N MET A 360 -5.64 10.38 -35.23
CA MET A 360 -6.97 10.93 -35.01
C MET A 360 -7.81 10.74 -36.25
N TRP A 361 -8.95 10.06 -36.06
CA TRP A 361 -9.90 9.87 -37.15
C TRP A 361 -10.69 11.16 -37.40
N ASN A 362 -10.69 11.62 -38.65
CA ASN A 362 -11.50 12.75 -39.06
C ASN A 362 -12.70 12.27 -39.87
N TYR A 363 -13.86 12.25 -39.25
CA TYR A 363 -15.09 11.80 -39.89
C TYR A 363 -15.47 12.61 -41.14
N SER A 364 -15.10 13.88 -41.18
CA SER A 364 -15.40 14.78 -42.35
C SER A 364 -14.59 14.42 -43.59
N TYR A 365 -13.43 13.83 -43.43
CA TYR A 365 -12.52 13.49 -44.53
C TYR A 365 -12.38 11.99 -44.77
N GLY A 366 -13.00 11.15 -43.95
CA GLY A 366 -12.93 9.69 -44.06
C GLY A 366 -11.50 9.12 -43.94
N SER A 367 -10.58 9.86 -43.34
CA SER A 367 -9.18 9.46 -43.17
C SER A 367 -8.65 9.69 -41.76
N ALA A 368 -7.74 8.84 -41.35
CA ALA A 368 -6.99 9.01 -40.10
C ALA A 368 -5.73 9.89 -40.38
N VAL A 369 -5.46 10.81 -39.47
CA VAL A 369 -4.30 11.69 -39.55
C VAL A 369 -3.33 11.33 -38.39
N PRO A 370 -2.04 11.07 -38.69
CA PRO A 370 -1.05 10.80 -37.63
C PRO A 370 -0.82 12.07 -36.81
N VAL A 371 -0.84 11.93 -35.49
CA VAL A 371 -0.72 13.05 -34.55
C VAL A 371 0.59 13.03 -33.78
N PHE A 372 1.03 11.87 -33.32
CA PHE A 372 2.36 11.69 -32.70
C PHE A 372 2.79 10.24 -32.81
N SER A 373 4.10 10.01 -32.63
CA SER A 373 4.68 8.67 -32.55
C SER A 373 5.52 8.54 -31.30
N VAL A 374 5.47 7.35 -30.66
CA VAL A 374 6.28 6.99 -29.50
C VAL A 374 7.28 5.91 -29.91
N TYR A 375 8.53 6.10 -29.53
CA TYR A 375 9.67 5.25 -29.86
C TYR A 375 10.26 4.65 -28.58
N CYS A 376 10.68 3.40 -28.64
CA CYS A 376 11.44 2.74 -27.58
C CYS A 376 12.85 2.43 -28.11
N PHE A 377 13.87 3.00 -27.50
CA PHE A 377 15.28 2.81 -27.86
C PHE A 377 16.04 2.10 -26.74
N THR A 378 16.79 1.09 -27.11
CA THR A 378 17.69 0.34 -26.23
C THR A 378 19.11 0.33 -26.79
N GLY A 379 20.10 -0.11 -26.00
CA GLY A 379 21.49 -0.23 -26.43
C GLY A 379 22.29 1.07 -26.30
N LYS A 380 23.52 1.08 -26.83
CA LYS A 380 24.51 2.14 -26.59
C LYS A 380 24.15 3.48 -27.23
N ASP A 381 23.46 3.47 -28.36
CA ASP A 381 23.14 4.67 -29.14
C ASP A 381 21.73 5.22 -28.84
N ARG A 382 21.05 4.71 -27.80
CA ARG A 382 19.65 5.04 -27.48
C ARG A 382 19.41 6.53 -27.28
N ASP A 383 20.31 7.23 -26.59
CA ASP A 383 20.18 8.68 -26.37
C ASP A 383 20.30 9.47 -27.66
N MET A 384 21.30 9.15 -28.50
CA MET A 384 21.50 9.79 -29.78
C MET A 384 20.31 9.54 -30.72
N GLN A 385 19.75 8.32 -30.72
CA GLN A 385 18.56 8.00 -31.52
C GLN A 385 17.33 8.74 -31.01
N ALA A 386 17.16 8.88 -29.71
CA ALA A 386 16.04 9.61 -29.11
C ALA A 386 16.01 11.10 -29.49
N ASP A 387 17.18 11.73 -29.65
CA ASP A 387 17.29 13.15 -29.99
C ASP A 387 17.39 13.42 -31.49
N ALA A 388 17.42 12.39 -32.34
CA ALA A 388 17.52 12.54 -33.79
C ALA A 388 16.14 12.68 -34.46
N GLN A 389 16.10 13.24 -35.71
CA GLN A 389 14.92 13.28 -36.58
C GLN A 389 13.70 14.01 -35.98
N ASN A 390 13.92 15.12 -35.28
CA ASN A 390 12.88 15.91 -34.59
C ASN A 390 12.13 15.14 -33.50
N ARG A 391 12.77 14.14 -32.91
CA ARG A 391 12.27 13.48 -31.71
C ARG A 391 12.73 14.24 -30.45
N PHE A 392 12.00 14.05 -29.37
CA PHE A 392 12.33 14.54 -28.03
C PHE A 392 12.11 13.43 -27.00
N ALA A 393 12.88 13.44 -25.94
CA ALA A 393 12.77 12.42 -24.91
C ALA A 393 11.50 12.62 -24.07
N LEU A 394 10.81 11.50 -23.83
CA LEU A 394 9.73 11.38 -22.83
C LEU A 394 10.28 10.88 -21.50
N TYR A 395 11.18 9.89 -21.55
CA TYR A 395 11.82 9.31 -20.38
C TYR A 395 13.21 8.79 -20.72
N ARG A 396 14.20 8.97 -19.81
CA ARG A 396 15.56 8.43 -19.92
C ARG A 396 15.85 7.53 -18.72
N GLY A 397 15.95 6.22 -18.98
CA GLY A 397 16.37 5.22 -18.01
C GLY A 397 17.77 4.68 -18.30
N GLU A 398 18.22 3.79 -17.42
CA GLU A 398 19.57 3.16 -17.57
C GLU A 398 19.68 2.31 -18.84
N ASP A 399 18.65 1.53 -19.17
CA ASP A 399 18.67 0.57 -20.29
C ASP A 399 17.75 0.98 -21.45
N VAL A 400 16.84 1.94 -21.26
CA VAL A 400 15.83 2.32 -22.22
C VAL A 400 15.61 3.83 -22.25
N VAL A 401 15.40 4.38 -23.43
CA VAL A 401 14.94 5.76 -23.63
C VAL A 401 13.67 5.72 -24.46
N TYR A 402 12.62 6.34 -23.94
CA TYR A 402 11.39 6.59 -24.69
C TYR A 402 11.44 8.01 -25.25
N ALA A 403 11.10 8.13 -26.52
CA ALA A 403 11.06 9.43 -27.20
C ALA A 403 9.76 9.56 -28.00
N ALA A 404 9.34 10.78 -28.23
CA ALA A 404 8.21 11.06 -29.11
C ALA A 404 8.61 11.94 -30.26
N LYS A 405 7.76 11.94 -31.28
CA LYS A 405 7.80 12.84 -32.45
C LYS A 405 6.39 13.35 -32.70
N LEU A 406 6.26 14.65 -32.89
CA LEU A 406 5.02 15.25 -33.36
C LEU A 406 4.85 14.99 -34.87
N GLU A 407 3.70 14.47 -35.25
CA GLU A 407 3.35 14.20 -36.65
C GLU A 407 2.49 15.33 -37.20
N SER A 408 2.13 15.25 -38.51
CA SER A 408 1.50 16.35 -39.26
C SER A 408 0.18 16.85 -38.67
N GLY A 409 -0.56 15.99 -37.95
CA GLY A 409 -1.84 16.33 -37.34
C GLY A 409 -1.74 16.94 -35.95
N SER A 410 -0.57 16.94 -35.29
CA SER A 410 -0.41 17.35 -33.89
C SER A 410 -0.96 18.76 -33.61
N ALA A 411 -0.64 19.73 -34.47
CA ALA A 411 -1.07 21.11 -34.29
C ALA A 411 -2.60 21.29 -34.37
N ILE A 412 -3.29 20.46 -35.15
CA ILE A 412 -4.76 20.52 -35.31
C ILE A 412 -5.46 20.19 -34.01
N TYR A 413 -4.89 19.24 -33.22
CA TYR A 413 -5.45 18.74 -31.98
C TYR A 413 -4.78 19.31 -30.73
N GLY A 414 -3.92 20.33 -30.88
CA GLY A 414 -3.26 21.00 -29.77
C GLY A 414 -2.22 20.11 -29.05
N ILE A 415 -1.70 19.06 -29.71
CA ILE A 415 -0.72 18.16 -29.16
C ILE A 415 0.65 18.81 -29.25
N THR A 416 1.29 18.98 -28.09
CA THR A 416 2.61 19.60 -27.96
C THR A 416 3.62 18.64 -27.32
N GLU A 417 4.90 18.97 -27.38
CA GLU A 417 5.95 18.27 -26.66
C GLU A 417 5.67 18.25 -25.17
N SER A 418 5.34 19.39 -24.57
CA SER A 418 5.03 19.51 -23.15
C SER A 418 3.83 18.63 -22.74
N TYR A 419 2.78 18.56 -23.57
CA TYR A 419 1.65 17.68 -23.32
C TYR A 419 2.10 16.21 -23.28
N LEU A 420 2.86 15.75 -24.28
CA LEU A 420 3.31 14.36 -24.33
C LEU A 420 4.28 13.99 -23.19
N GLN A 421 5.13 14.93 -22.79
CA GLN A 421 6.02 14.73 -21.64
C GLN A 421 5.26 14.60 -20.32
N SER A 422 4.15 15.33 -20.13
CA SER A 422 3.31 15.22 -18.94
C SER A 422 2.38 14.01 -18.97
N ALA A 423 1.94 13.59 -20.14
CA ALA A 423 0.99 12.49 -20.31
C ALA A 423 1.65 11.10 -20.34
N PHE A 424 2.98 11.03 -20.49
CA PHE A 424 3.72 9.77 -20.62
C PHE A 424 4.18 9.26 -19.25
N HIS A 425 3.89 7.98 -18.95
CA HIS A 425 4.24 7.34 -17.70
C HIS A 425 4.76 5.91 -17.93
N LEU A 426 5.57 5.42 -17.00
CA LEU A 426 5.97 4.01 -16.97
C LEU A 426 4.91 3.16 -16.26
N ILE A 427 4.65 1.97 -16.80
CA ILE A 427 3.80 0.98 -16.16
C ILE A 427 4.50 0.49 -14.87
N ARG A 428 3.77 0.48 -13.78
CA ARG A 428 4.25 -0.03 -12.49
C ARG A 428 4.50 -1.54 -12.57
N GLN A 429 5.46 -2.02 -11.78
CA GLN A 429 5.84 -3.43 -11.80
C GLN A 429 4.68 -4.35 -11.42
N GLU A 430 3.87 -3.94 -10.45
CA GLU A 430 2.72 -4.69 -9.95
C GLU A 430 1.65 -4.95 -11.03
N TRP A 431 1.56 -4.06 -12.04
CA TRP A 431 0.62 -4.24 -13.15
C TRP A 431 1.08 -5.26 -14.20
N LYS A 432 2.36 -5.66 -14.13
CA LYS A 432 2.94 -6.63 -15.09
C LYS A 432 2.86 -8.07 -14.60
N THR A 433 2.96 -8.28 -13.28
CA THR A 433 3.16 -9.61 -12.69
C THR A 433 1.91 -10.20 -12.09
N ALA A 434 0.83 -9.43 -11.93
CA ALA A 434 -0.34 -9.81 -11.14
C ALA A 434 -0.02 -10.21 -9.68
N GLU A 435 1.20 -9.91 -9.22
CA GLU A 435 1.67 -10.11 -7.86
C GLU A 435 1.73 -8.75 -7.17
N SER A 436 1.15 -8.64 -5.99
CA SER A 436 1.19 -7.47 -5.13
C SER A 436 2.27 -7.62 -4.08
#